data_981a71aca60af820482ca103c2480f25
#
_entry.id   981a71aca60af820482ca103c2480f25
#
_cell.length_a   1.000
_cell.length_b   1.000
_cell.length_c   1.000
_cell.angle_alpha   90.00
_cell.angle_beta   90.00
_cell.angle_gamma   90.00
#
_symmetry.space_group_name_H-M   'P 1'
#
loop_
_entity.id
_entity.type
_entity.pdbx_description
1 polymer ?
#
loop_
_entity_poly.entity_id
_entity_poly.type
_entity_poly.pdbx_seq_one_letter_code
_entity_poly.pdbx_strand_id
1 'polypeptide(L)'
;NFIFKMKELLPDYLPSVISGGPQMVRNMLLNPGEWTLTSPDEKIIVVFKMQKADYIVINTDTRYTQEAIKIFAEQCQKVFEKIMELASVKANRLAIAPTFKYIGEIPQFKTFINTIYAKNLFKKSSVDNCDFSQVFRVDEEINGTLVKTNYLSKFSTANAIIVTNGVNT
;
A
#
# COMPACT_ATOMS: atom_id res chain seq x y z
N ASN A 1 -25.52 11.49 2.87
CA ASN A 1 -24.48 10.80 3.62
C ASN A 1 -23.43 10.22 2.66
N PHE A 2 -22.17 10.63 2.81
CA PHE A 2 -21.06 10.30 1.94
C PHE A 2 -20.86 8.77 1.75
N ILE A 3 -20.85 8.01 2.83
CA ILE A 3 -20.62 6.55 2.81
C ILE A 3 -21.72 5.82 2.04
N PHE A 4 -22.98 6.22 2.17
CA PHE A 4 -24.06 5.61 1.40
C PHE A 4 -23.91 5.86 -0.11
N LYS A 5 -23.49 7.06 -0.50
CA LYS A 5 -23.20 7.37 -1.90
C LYS A 5 -21.99 6.62 -2.45
N MET A 6 -20.98 6.36 -1.62
CA MET A 6 -19.87 5.49 -2.00
C MET A 6 -20.33 4.03 -2.18
N LYS A 7 -21.31 3.57 -1.43
CA LYS A 7 -21.92 2.24 -1.63
C LYS A 7 -22.67 2.10 -2.97
N GLU A 8 -23.14 3.17 -3.59
CA GLU A 8 -23.70 3.11 -4.94
C GLU A 8 -22.66 2.69 -5.98
N LEU A 9 -21.40 3.09 -5.80
CA LEU A 9 -20.28 2.66 -6.63
C LEU A 9 -19.77 1.26 -6.26
N LEU A 10 -19.81 0.92 -4.98
CA LEU A 10 -19.27 -0.30 -4.40
C LEU A 10 -20.37 -1.05 -3.61
N PRO A 11 -21.41 -1.57 -4.29
CA PRO A 11 -22.63 -2.06 -3.63
C PRO A 11 -22.38 -3.24 -2.68
N ASP A 12 -21.44 -4.11 -3.03
CA ASP A 12 -21.14 -5.32 -2.26
C ASP A 12 -20.17 -5.07 -1.10
N TYR A 13 -19.57 -3.86 -1.03
CA TYR A 13 -18.60 -3.55 0.04
C TYR A 13 -19.31 -3.28 1.37
N LEU A 14 -18.73 -3.81 2.43
CA LEU A 14 -19.24 -3.65 3.79
C LEU A 14 -18.67 -2.39 4.44
N PRO A 15 -19.52 -1.44 4.86
CA PRO A 15 -19.08 -0.26 5.59
C PRO A 15 -18.79 -0.61 7.05
N SER A 16 -17.72 -0.05 7.58
CA SER A 16 -17.40 -0.10 8.99
C SER A 16 -16.87 1.25 9.46
N VAL A 17 -17.09 1.56 10.72
CA VAL A 17 -16.50 2.71 11.39
C VAL A 17 -15.65 2.22 12.55
N ILE A 18 -14.47 2.76 12.69
CA ILE A 18 -13.60 2.45 13.81
C ILE A 18 -14.15 3.12 15.07
N SER A 19 -14.55 2.31 16.04
CA SER A 19 -15.08 2.74 17.33
C SER A 19 -14.12 2.32 18.45
N GLY A 20 -14.11 3.06 19.53
CA GLY A 20 -13.21 2.82 20.65
C GLY A 20 -11.82 3.39 20.43
N GLY A 21 -10.77 2.63 20.74
CA GLY A 21 -9.39 3.03 20.53
C GLY A 21 -8.88 2.80 19.11
N PRO A 22 -7.64 3.25 18.80
CA PRO A 22 -6.97 2.92 17.53
C PRO A 22 -6.88 1.41 17.33
N GLN A 23 -7.16 0.95 16.12
CA GLN A 23 -7.18 -0.47 15.76
C GLN A 23 -6.20 -0.76 14.61
N MET A 24 -5.53 -1.90 14.68
CA MET A 24 -4.71 -2.39 13.59
C MET A 24 -5.56 -3.25 12.65
N VAL A 25 -5.76 -2.78 11.43
CA VAL A 25 -6.43 -3.52 10.37
C VAL A 25 -5.44 -3.76 9.25
N ARG A 26 -5.09 -5.01 9.02
CA ARG A 26 -4.16 -5.40 7.94
C ARG A 26 -2.84 -4.60 7.93
N ASN A 27 -2.20 -4.45 9.10
CA ASN A 27 -0.97 -3.65 9.30
C ASN A 27 -1.13 -2.14 9.09
N MET A 28 -2.36 -1.64 9.07
CA MET A 28 -2.66 -0.22 9.10
C MET A 28 -3.24 0.17 10.45
N LEU A 29 -2.72 1.26 11.01
CA LEU A 29 -3.33 1.90 12.16
C LEU A 29 -4.51 2.74 11.69
N LEU A 30 -5.69 2.40 12.16
CA LEU A 30 -6.93 3.15 11.95
C LEU A 30 -7.35 3.79 13.26
N ASN A 31 -7.71 5.06 13.19
CA ASN A 31 -8.11 5.83 14.35
C ASN A 31 -9.64 5.86 14.51
N PRO A 32 -10.16 6.13 15.73
CA PRO A 32 -11.58 6.29 15.95
C PRO A 32 -12.20 7.31 15.00
N GLY A 33 -13.36 6.99 14.46
CA GLY A 33 -14.10 7.84 13.52
C GLY A 33 -13.66 7.70 12.05
N GLU A 34 -12.59 6.95 11.75
CA GLU A 34 -12.27 6.61 10.37
C GLU A 34 -13.23 5.55 9.83
N TRP A 35 -13.58 5.69 8.56
CA TRP A 35 -14.51 4.79 7.87
C TRP A 35 -13.78 3.89 6.91
N THR A 36 -14.26 2.66 6.78
CA THR A 36 -13.78 1.73 5.77
C THR A 36 -14.93 1.17 4.95
N LEU A 37 -14.62 0.83 3.69
CA LEU A 37 -15.44 -0.03 2.83
C LEU A 37 -14.59 -1.24 2.47
N THR A 38 -15.02 -2.41 2.83
CA THR A 38 -14.26 -3.65 2.62
C THR A 38 -15.00 -4.56 1.64
N SER A 39 -14.29 -5.08 0.63
CA SER A 39 -14.85 -6.05 -0.31
C SER A 39 -15.26 -7.35 0.39
N PRO A 40 -16.22 -8.13 -0.17
CA PRO A 40 -16.68 -9.38 0.45
C PRO A 40 -15.57 -10.42 0.68
N ASP A 41 -14.57 -10.45 -0.19
CA ASP A 41 -13.39 -11.31 -0.08
C ASP A 41 -12.27 -10.72 0.78
N GLU A 42 -12.51 -9.56 1.38
CA GLU A 42 -11.57 -8.80 2.20
C GLU A 42 -10.23 -8.45 1.52
N LYS A 43 -10.16 -8.55 0.19
CA LYS A 43 -8.92 -8.24 -0.55
C LYS A 43 -8.77 -6.75 -0.86
N ILE A 44 -9.88 -6.02 -0.88
CA ILE A 44 -9.89 -4.59 -1.18
C ILE A 44 -10.47 -3.83 0.01
N ILE A 45 -9.76 -2.82 0.45
CA ILE A 45 -10.21 -1.93 1.52
C ILE A 45 -10.05 -0.49 1.08
N VAL A 46 -11.13 0.28 1.14
CA VAL A 46 -11.10 1.73 0.96
C VAL A 46 -11.20 2.38 2.33
N VAL A 47 -10.21 3.16 2.70
CA VAL A 47 -10.16 3.84 4.01
C VAL A 47 -10.36 5.34 3.80
N PHE A 48 -11.28 5.92 4.55
CA PHE A 48 -11.58 7.34 4.53
C PHE A 48 -11.09 8.00 5.81
N LYS A 49 -10.14 8.89 5.67
CA LYS A 49 -9.56 9.72 6.72
C LYS A 49 -9.91 11.18 6.48
N MET A 50 -9.69 12.02 7.48
CA MET A 50 -10.09 13.43 7.42
C MET A 50 -9.49 14.18 6.21
N GLN A 51 -8.25 13.89 5.82
CA GLN A 51 -7.52 14.59 4.75
C GLN A 51 -7.03 13.69 3.62
N LYS A 52 -7.35 12.39 3.67
CA LYS A 52 -6.94 11.45 2.63
C LYS A 52 -7.88 10.28 2.52
N ALA A 53 -7.88 9.63 1.35
CA ALA A 53 -8.45 8.31 1.16
C ALA A 53 -7.36 7.35 0.68
N ASP A 54 -7.37 6.13 1.19
CA ASP A 54 -6.47 5.07 0.79
C ASP A 54 -7.29 3.96 0.11
N TYR A 55 -6.92 3.56 -1.09
CA TYR A 55 -7.45 2.39 -1.79
C TYR A 55 -6.40 1.29 -1.75
N ILE A 56 -6.68 0.20 -1.06
CA ILE A 56 -5.72 -0.82 -0.72
C ILE A 56 -6.17 -2.14 -1.31
N VAL A 57 -5.29 -2.76 -2.09
CA VAL A 57 -5.48 -4.11 -2.60
C VAL A 57 -4.46 -5.03 -1.95
N ILE A 58 -4.96 -6.11 -1.35
CA ILE A 58 -4.15 -7.16 -0.75
C ILE A 58 -4.16 -8.34 -1.69
N ASN A 59 -3.04 -8.58 -2.34
CA ASN A 59 -2.86 -9.73 -3.21
C ASN A 59 -1.75 -10.61 -2.64
N THR A 60 -2.12 -11.78 -2.12
CA THR A 60 -1.19 -12.74 -1.53
C THR A 60 -0.81 -13.86 -2.48
N ASP A 61 -1.55 -14.05 -3.57
CA ASP A 61 -1.55 -15.30 -4.31
C ASP A 61 -0.92 -15.21 -5.71
N THR A 62 -0.64 -14.01 -6.22
CA THR A 62 -0.20 -13.87 -7.60
C THR A 62 0.98 -12.92 -7.77
N ARG A 63 1.80 -13.24 -8.79
CA ARG A 63 2.79 -12.28 -9.30
C ARG A 63 2.05 -11.08 -9.89
N TYR A 64 2.52 -9.89 -9.61
CA TYR A 64 2.00 -8.67 -10.22
C TYR A 64 2.28 -8.72 -11.72
N THR A 65 1.22 -8.90 -12.51
CA THR A 65 1.27 -8.78 -13.97
C THR A 65 0.95 -7.34 -14.38
N GLN A 66 1.34 -6.96 -15.60
CA GLN A 66 0.94 -5.65 -16.13
C GLN A 66 -0.58 -5.49 -16.17
N GLU A 67 -1.30 -6.56 -16.47
CA GLU A 67 -2.77 -6.55 -16.49
C GLU A 67 -3.35 -6.30 -15.08
N ALA A 68 -2.81 -6.93 -14.05
CA ALA A 68 -3.23 -6.70 -12.67
C ALA A 68 -2.99 -5.24 -12.24
N ILE A 69 -1.87 -4.65 -12.65
CA ILE A 69 -1.55 -3.23 -12.36
C ILE A 69 -2.54 -2.32 -13.09
N LYS A 70 -2.87 -2.62 -14.35
CA LYS A 70 -3.83 -1.84 -15.12
C LYS A 70 -5.23 -1.88 -14.50
N ILE A 71 -5.72 -3.07 -14.16
CA ILE A 71 -7.02 -3.24 -13.48
C ILE A 71 -7.03 -2.47 -12.15
N PHE A 72 -5.96 -2.57 -11.36
CA PHE A 72 -5.82 -1.80 -10.12
C PHE A 72 -5.92 -0.29 -10.38
N ALA A 73 -5.19 0.22 -11.38
CA ALA A 73 -5.17 1.65 -11.69
C ALA A 73 -6.56 2.15 -12.12
N GLU A 74 -7.25 1.41 -12.97
CA GLU A 74 -8.60 1.76 -13.45
C GLU A 74 -9.63 1.77 -12.31
N GLN A 75 -9.59 0.78 -11.42
CA GLN A 75 -10.47 0.72 -10.26
C GLN A 75 -10.18 1.84 -9.27
N CYS A 76 -8.91 2.09 -8.99
CA CYS A 76 -8.45 3.14 -8.12
C CYS A 76 -8.90 4.52 -8.64
N GLN A 77 -8.77 4.77 -9.94
CA GLN A 77 -9.20 6.00 -10.59
C GLN A 77 -10.71 6.23 -10.39
N LYS A 78 -11.55 5.24 -10.70
CA LYS A 78 -13.01 5.34 -10.53
C LYS A 78 -13.42 5.69 -9.10
N VAL A 79 -12.76 5.04 -8.12
CA VAL A 79 -13.04 5.30 -6.71
C VAL A 79 -12.64 6.72 -6.30
N PHE A 80 -11.45 7.18 -6.71
CA PHE A 80 -11.01 8.53 -6.35
C PHE A 80 -11.77 9.62 -7.10
N GLU A 81 -12.14 9.43 -8.35
CA GLU A 81 -13.02 10.36 -9.08
C GLU A 81 -14.35 10.53 -8.34
N LYS A 82 -14.96 9.43 -7.88
CA LYS A 82 -16.19 9.48 -7.10
C LYS A 82 -16.03 10.16 -5.75
N ILE A 83 -14.92 9.91 -5.06
CA ILE A 83 -14.60 10.60 -3.80
C ILE A 83 -14.50 12.11 -4.01
N MET A 84 -13.78 12.54 -5.05
CA MET A 84 -13.60 13.97 -5.37
C MET A 84 -14.92 14.63 -5.73
N GLU A 85 -15.76 13.95 -6.53
CA GLU A 85 -17.10 14.42 -6.87
C GLU A 85 -17.96 14.62 -5.62
N LEU A 86 -18.09 13.58 -4.78
CA LEU A 86 -18.96 13.61 -3.61
C LEU A 86 -18.49 14.58 -2.51
N ALA A 87 -17.19 14.72 -2.36
CA ALA A 87 -16.62 15.64 -1.39
C ALA A 87 -16.47 17.08 -1.93
N SER A 88 -16.69 17.28 -3.24
CA SER A 88 -16.46 18.58 -3.92
C SER A 88 -15.04 19.10 -3.69
N VAL A 89 -14.04 18.22 -3.73
CA VAL A 89 -12.63 18.56 -3.52
C VAL A 89 -11.78 18.18 -4.72
N LYS A 90 -10.61 18.78 -4.81
CA LYS A 90 -9.56 18.38 -5.77
C LYS A 90 -8.44 17.71 -4.99
N ALA A 91 -7.92 16.61 -5.54
CA ALA A 91 -6.71 16.01 -5.00
C ALA A 91 -5.52 16.93 -5.26
N ASN A 92 -4.74 17.22 -4.22
CA ASN A 92 -3.48 17.93 -4.32
C ASN A 92 -2.28 17.00 -4.38
N ARG A 93 -2.50 15.71 -4.13
CA ARG A 93 -1.48 14.66 -4.16
C ARG A 93 -2.11 13.33 -4.48
N LEU A 94 -1.49 12.60 -5.39
CA LEU A 94 -1.73 11.19 -5.64
C LEU A 94 -0.46 10.40 -5.31
N ALA A 95 -0.59 9.25 -4.66
CA ALA A 95 0.53 8.37 -4.39
C ALA A 95 0.13 6.91 -4.61
N ILE A 96 1.02 6.16 -5.25
CA ILE A 96 0.91 4.71 -5.39
C ILE A 96 2.06 4.12 -4.59
N ALA A 97 1.76 3.21 -3.67
CA ALA A 97 2.74 2.59 -2.78
C ALA A 97 2.64 1.05 -2.85
N PRO A 98 3.22 0.42 -3.88
CA PRO A 98 3.29 -1.02 -3.93
C PRO A 98 4.22 -1.55 -2.83
N THR A 99 3.78 -2.58 -2.13
CA THR A 99 4.58 -3.29 -1.12
C THR A 99 4.76 -4.73 -1.56
N PHE A 100 6.00 -5.13 -1.76
CA PHE A 100 6.35 -6.50 -2.09
C PHE A 100 6.99 -7.16 -0.87
N LYS A 101 6.56 -8.38 -0.57
CA LYS A 101 7.21 -9.22 0.44
C LYS A 101 7.98 -10.32 -0.26
N TYR A 102 9.24 -10.44 0.06
CA TYR A 102 10.07 -11.57 -0.33
C TYR A 102 10.41 -12.37 0.93
N ILE A 103 10.11 -13.66 0.89
CA ILE A 103 10.47 -14.60 1.96
C ILE A 103 11.64 -15.41 1.43
N GLY A 104 12.79 -15.30 2.09
CA GLY A 104 14.00 -15.99 1.68
C GLY A 104 14.97 -16.14 2.85
N GLU A 105 15.99 -16.96 2.64
CA GLU A 105 17.02 -17.18 3.66
C GLU A 105 18.00 -16.00 3.77
N ILE A 106 18.62 -15.86 4.93
CA ILE A 106 19.62 -14.80 5.22
C ILE A 106 20.75 -14.72 4.18
N PRO A 107 21.30 -15.83 3.66
CA PRO A 107 22.32 -15.76 2.61
C PRO A 107 21.85 -15.11 1.31
N GLN A 108 20.61 -15.40 0.89
CA GLN A 108 20.00 -14.80 -0.30
C GLN A 108 19.77 -13.30 -0.11
N PHE A 109 19.34 -12.90 1.06
CA PHE A 109 19.21 -11.50 1.45
C PHE A 109 20.55 -10.76 1.43
N LYS A 110 21.62 -11.33 1.99
CA LYS A 110 22.96 -10.77 1.92
C LYS A 110 23.46 -10.57 0.49
N THR A 111 23.19 -11.53 -0.39
CA THR A 111 23.54 -11.44 -1.81
C THR A 111 22.78 -10.30 -2.48
N PHE A 112 21.49 -10.19 -2.22
CA PHE A 112 20.66 -9.11 -2.75
C PHE A 112 21.14 -7.73 -2.29
N ILE A 113 21.40 -7.56 -0.99
CA ILE A 113 21.92 -6.31 -0.45
C ILE A 113 23.29 -5.95 -1.04
N ASN A 114 24.21 -6.92 -1.16
CA ASN A 114 25.52 -6.69 -1.77
C ASN A 114 25.45 -6.35 -3.26
N THR A 115 24.36 -6.73 -3.94
CA THR A 115 24.14 -6.36 -5.35
C THR A 115 23.67 -4.92 -5.49
N ILE A 116 22.81 -4.47 -4.55
CA ILE A 116 22.27 -3.11 -4.55
C ILE A 116 23.27 -2.10 -3.97
N TYR A 117 24.00 -2.47 -2.94
CA TYR A 117 24.99 -1.64 -2.28
C TYR A 117 26.41 -2.05 -2.67
N ALA A 118 27.30 -1.08 -2.77
CA ALA A 118 28.70 -1.30 -3.11
C ALA A 118 29.28 -2.47 -2.29
N LYS A 119 29.84 -3.42 -3.00
CA LYS A 119 30.32 -4.77 -2.60
C LYS A 119 31.12 -4.89 -1.29
N ASN A 120 31.42 -3.81 -0.58
CA ASN A 120 32.36 -3.82 0.54
C ASN A 120 31.75 -3.38 1.90
N LEU A 121 30.53 -2.86 1.93
CA LEU A 121 29.98 -2.27 3.16
C LEU A 121 29.74 -3.31 4.27
N PHE A 122 29.52 -4.57 3.90
CA PHE A 122 29.06 -5.62 4.83
C PHE A 122 29.98 -6.83 4.92
N LYS A 123 31.23 -6.72 4.51
CA LYS A 123 32.17 -7.88 4.47
C LYS A 123 32.46 -8.52 5.84
N LYS A 124 32.22 -7.81 6.94
CA LYS A 124 32.62 -8.25 8.28
C LYS A 124 31.48 -8.23 9.34
N SER A 125 30.26 -7.88 8.97
CA SER A 125 29.13 -7.81 9.91
C SER A 125 27.97 -8.69 9.46
N SER A 126 27.27 -9.30 10.42
CA SER A 126 25.94 -9.85 10.18
C SER A 126 24.98 -8.68 10.00
N VAL A 127 24.21 -8.67 8.91
CA VAL A 127 23.13 -7.71 8.74
C VAL A 127 21.87 -8.34 9.30
N ASP A 128 21.52 -8.00 10.52
CA ASP A 128 20.33 -8.51 11.17
C ASP A 128 19.11 -7.65 10.86
N ASN A 129 19.34 -6.37 10.55
CA ASN A 129 18.30 -5.43 10.20
C ASN A 129 18.81 -4.42 9.17
N CYS A 130 17.99 -4.13 8.16
CA CYS A 130 18.32 -3.16 7.14
C CYS A 130 17.09 -2.35 6.78
N ASP A 131 17.21 -1.03 6.89
CA ASP A 131 16.25 -0.07 6.36
C ASP A 131 16.92 0.82 5.34
N PHE A 132 16.36 0.87 4.14
CA PHE A 132 16.83 1.73 3.08
C PHE A 132 15.67 2.52 2.49
N SER A 133 15.89 3.79 2.26
CA SER A 133 14.93 4.66 1.61
C SER A 133 15.63 5.59 0.64
N GLN A 134 15.14 5.65 -0.58
CA GLN A 134 15.64 6.52 -1.62
C GLN A 134 14.48 7.27 -2.28
N VAL A 135 14.64 8.57 -2.47
CA VAL A 135 13.64 9.42 -3.12
C VAL A 135 14.28 10.05 -4.35
N PHE A 136 13.70 9.77 -5.50
CA PHE A 136 14.00 10.50 -6.75
C PHE A 136 12.89 11.52 -6.98
N ARG A 137 13.26 12.74 -7.34
CA ARG A 137 12.33 13.79 -7.72
C ARG A 137 12.54 14.13 -9.18
N VAL A 138 11.45 14.08 -9.92
CA VAL A 138 11.45 14.32 -11.35
C VAL A 138 10.29 15.26 -11.69
N ASP A 139 10.53 16.21 -12.56
CA ASP A 139 9.46 17.00 -13.17
C ASP A 139 9.05 16.28 -14.45
N GLU A 140 7.82 15.80 -14.52
CA GLU A 140 7.26 15.06 -15.64
C GLU A 140 6.14 15.85 -16.29
N GLU A 141 6.08 15.81 -17.61
CA GLU A 141 4.97 16.38 -18.37
C GLU A 141 3.91 15.29 -18.60
N ILE A 142 2.73 15.48 -18.00
CA ILE A 142 1.58 14.60 -18.14
C ILE A 142 0.43 15.39 -18.78
N ASN A 143 0.04 15.02 -19.99
CA ASN A 143 -1.02 15.68 -20.75
C ASN A 143 -0.83 17.22 -20.86
N GLY A 144 0.41 17.67 -21.12
CA GLY A 144 0.72 19.09 -21.24
C GLY A 144 0.82 19.84 -19.89
N THR A 145 0.75 19.14 -18.77
CA THR A 145 0.88 19.72 -17.44
C THR A 145 2.15 19.24 -16.77
N LEU A 146 2.96 20.17 -16.28
CA LEU A 146 4.17 19.83 -15.52
C LEU A 146 3.79 19.34 -14.12
N VAL A 147 4.13 18.10 -13.81
CA VAL A 147 3.83 17.43 -12.55
C VAL A 147 5.12 17.09 -11.83
N LYS A 148 5.22 17.47 -10.56
CA LYS A 148 6.33 17.06 -9.70
C LYS A 148 6.08 15.66 -9.16
N THR A 149 6.88 14.70 -9.60
CA THR A 149 6.77 13.29 -9.21
C THR A 149 7.90 12.91 -8.27
N ASN A 150 7.55 12.24 -7.18
CA ASN A 150 8.52 11.65 -6.27
C ASN A 150 8.43 10.13 -6.36
N TYR A 151 9.51 9.50 -6.77
CA TYR A 151 9.66 8.05 -6.71
C TYR A 151 10.35 7.68 -5.40
N LEU A 152 9.61 7.03 -4.51
CA LEU A 152 10.14 6.53 -3.23
C LEU A 152 10.35 5.02 -3.33
N SER A 153 11.59 4.59 -3.18
CA SER A 153 11.92 3.18 -2.95
C SER A 153 12.29 3.00 -1.48
N LYS A 154 11.55 2.17 -0.79
CA LYS A 154 11.84 1.77 0.58
C LYS A 154 12.01 0.26 0.65
N PHE A 155 13.08 -0.16 1.28
CA PHE A 155 13.37 -1.56 1.54
C PHE A 155 13.67 -1.73 3.03
N SER A 156 13.00 -2.70 3.65
CA SER A 156 13.23 -3.03 5.07
C SER A 156 13.20 -4.53 5.29
N THR A 157 14.00 -5.01 6.21
CA THR A 157 13.88 -6.35 6.74
C THR A 157 12.74 -6.41 7.75
N ALA A 158 12.02 -7.52 7.77
CA ALA A 158 11.02 -7.81 8.78
C ALA A 158 11.13 -9.27 9.19
N ASN A 159 10.97 -9.55 10.47
CA ASN A 159 10.80 -10.92 10.95
C ASN A 159 9.38 -11.37 10.63
N ALA A 160 9.24 -12.48 9.92
CA ALA A 160 7.95 -13.10 9.65
C ALA A 160 7.80 -14.35 10.54
N ILE A 161 6.69 -14.41 11.25
CA ILE A 161 6.27 -15.63 11.94
C ILE A 161 5.38 -16.39 10.98
N ILE A 162 5.81 -17.56 10.54
CA ILE A 162 5.01 -18.45 9.71
C ILE A 162 4.34 -19.45 10.65
N VAL A 163 3.01 -19.38 10.71
CA VAL A 163 2.22 -20.34 11.45
C VAL A 163 1.75 -21.42 10.47
N THR A 164 2.30 -22.60 10.58
CA THR A 164 1.88 -23.79 9.82
C THR A 164 1.16 -24.74 10.77
N ASN A 165 -0.07 -25.13 10.45
CA ASN A 165 -0.88 -26.11 11.20
C ASN A 165 -1.00 -25.82 12.71
N GLY A 166 -1.01 -24.54 13.09
CA GLY A 166 -1.15 -24.12 14.48
C GLY A 166 0.13 -24.29 15.34
N VAL A 167 1.25 -24.62 14.74
CA VAL A 167 2.54 -24.71 15.41
C VAL A 167 3.42 -23.53 14.95
N ASN A 168 3.87 -22.71 15.90
CA ASN A 168 4.88 -21.69 15.64
C ASN A 168 6.22 -22.37 15.38
N THR A 169 6.83 -22.16 14.24
CA THR A 169 8.21 -22.55 13.93
C THR A 169 9.11 -21.32 13.89
#